data_ca8ede293cd894f0248d41e209ca81c1
#
_entry.id   ca8ede293cd894f0248d41e209ca81c1
#
_cell.length_a   1.000
_cell.length_b   1.000
_cell.length_c   1.000
_cell.angle_alpha   90.00
_cell.angle_beta   90.00
_cell.angle_gamma   90.00
#
_symmetry.space_group_name_H-M   'P 1'
#
loop_
_entity.id
_entity.type
_entity.pdbx_description
1 polymer ?
#
loop_
_entity_poly.entity_id
_entity_poly.type
_entity_poly.pdbx_seq_one_letter_code
_entity_poly.pdbx_strand_id
1 'polypeptide(L)'
;NTKDWIQKMEKDKIPCGPIFNIKDAVENPQIKSRNMIVNAFHKVVGDFKTAGNPIKMSSYKDEIKRGDIPDLDEHRKKIIEEFCN
;
A
#
# COMPACT_ATOMS: atom_id res chain seq x y z
N ASN A 1 -18.90 -12.56 -20.91
CA ASN A 1 -17.55 -12.21 -20.50
C ASN A 1 -17.36 -12.43 -18.99
N THR A 2 -16.19 -12.18 -18.43
CA THR A 2 -15.89 -12.39 -17.00
C THR A 2 -16.83 -11.60 -16.08
N LYS A 3 -17.16 -10.37 -16.41
CA LYS A 3 -18.06 -9.52 -15.63
C LYS A 3 -19.46 -10.10 -15.53
N ASP A 4 -19.99 -10.62 -16.63
CA ASP A 4 -21.33 -11.21 -16.66
C ASP A 4 -21.41 -12.48 -15.79
N TRP A 5 -20.33 -13.27 -15.78
CA TRP A 5 -20.25 -14.45 -14.92
C TRP A 5 -20.16 -14.09 -13.45
N ILE A 6 -19.34 -13.10 -13.09
CA ILE A 6 -19.24 -12.61 -11.71
C ILE A 6 -20.62 -12.14 -11.22
N GLN A 7 -21.32 -11.30 -11.99
CA GLN A 7 -22.65 -10.81 -11.63
C GLN A 7 -23.67 -11.95 -11.43
N LYS A 8 -23.65 -12.99 -12.27
CA LYS A 8 -24.52 -14.15 -12.09
C LYS A 8 -24.22 -14.90 -10.79
N MET A 9 -22.93 -15.16 -10.54
CA MET A 9 -22.50 -15.88 -9.33
C MET A 9 -22.81 -15.10 -8.06
N GLU A 10 -22.58 -13.79 -8.06
CA GLU A 10 -22.92 -12.91 -6.93
C GLU A 10 -24.42 -12.93 -6.64
N LYS A 11 -25.28 -12.90 -7.68
CA LYS A 11 -26.72 -13.00 -7.54
C LYS A 11 -27.16 -14.29 -6.86
N ASP A 12 -26.48 -15.38 -7.17
CA ASP A 12 -26.72 -16.70 -6.59
C ASP A 12 -25.93 -16.91 -5.26
N LYS A 13 -25.32 -15.83 -4.71
CA LYS A 13 -24.54 -15.83 -3.47
C LYS A 13 -23.35 -16.77 -3.49
N ILE A 14 -22.77 -17.01 -4.67
CA ILE A 14 -21.56 -17.81 -4.85
C ILE A 14 -20.36 -16.88 -4.70
N PRO A 15 -19.46 -17.08 -3.73
CA PRO A 15 -18.25 -16.29 -3.57
C PRO A 15 -17.39 -16.36 -4.83
N CYS A 16 -17.15 -15.20 -5.44
CA CYS A 16 -16.32 -15.11 -6.63
C CYS A 16 -15.71 -13.70 -6.75
N GLY A 17 -14.71 -13.54 -7.59
CA GLY A 17 -14.11 -12.26 -7.88
C GLY A 17 -13.27 -12.29 -9.15
N PRO A 18 -12.95 -11.14 -9.71
CA PRO A 18 -12.09 -11.06 -10.89
C PRO A 18 -10.63 -11.37 -10.55
N ILE A 19 -9.91 -11.94 -11.51
CA ILE A 19 -8.45 -12.04 -11.45
C ILE A 19 -7.89 -10.75 -12.02
N PHE A 20 -7.18 -9.99 -11.19
CA PHE A 20 -6.56 -8.73 -11.58
C PHE A 20 -5.10 -8.92 -12.03
N ASN A 21 -4.69 -8.18 -13.05
CA ASN A 21 -3.29 -7.89 -13.25
C ASN A 21 -2.82 -6.79 -12.27
N ILE A 22 -1.52 -6.53 -12.20
CA ILE A 22 -0.96 -5.55 -11.24
C ILE A 22 -1.55 -4.15 -11.46
N LYS A 23 -1.73 -3.72 -12.71
CA LYS A 23 -2.33 -2.42 -13.02
C LYS A 23 -3.75 -2.31 -12.47
N ASP A 24 -4.59 -3.30 -12.75
CA ASP A 24 -5.97 -3.33 -12.28
C ASP A 24 -6.05 -3.38 -10.76
N ALA A 25 -5.14 -4.14 -10.12
CA ALA A 25 -5.06 -4.24 -8.67
C ALA A 25 -4.74 -2.89 -8.01
N VAL A 26 -3.72 -2.16 -8.48
CA VAL A 26 -3.33 -0.86 -7.87
C VAL A 26 -4.36 0.24 -8.11
N GLU A 27 -5.20 0.11 -9.15
CA GLU A 27 -6.28 1.05 -9.45
C GLU A 27 -7.61 0.67 -8.78
N ASN A 28 -7.70 -0.50 -8.19
CA ASN A 28 -8.92 -0.99 -7.55
C ASN A 28 -9.38 -0.05 -6.42
N PRO A 29 -10.67 0.37 -6.40
CA PRO A 29 -11.20 1.26 -5.38
C PRO A 29 -11.00 0.77 -3.94
N GLN A 30 -11.12 -0.53 -3.69
CA GLN A 30 -10.89 -1.13 -2.37
C GLN A 30 -9.44 -0.99 -1.92
N ILE A 31 -8.48 -1.23 -2.82
CA ILE A 31 -7.04 -1.08 -2.57
C ILE A 31 -6.72 0.39 -2.22
N LYS A 32 -7.30 1.33 -2.98
CA LYS A 32 -7.14 2.78 -2.73
C LYS A 32 -7.77 3.22 -1.41
N SER A 33 -9.00 2.81 -1.13
CA SER A 33 -9.72 3.20 0.10
C SER A 33 -9.03 2.71 1.38
N ARG A 34 -8.24 1.65 1.28
CA ARG A 34 -7.45 1.12 2.39
C ARG A 34 -6.01 1.63 2.43
N ASN A 35 -5.66 2.63 1.63
CA ASN A 35 -4.28 3.15 1.52
C ASN A 35 -3.23 2.04 1.32
N MET A 36 -3.57 1.04 0.50
CA MET A 36 -2.66 -0.07 0.21
C MET A 36 -1.63 0.27 -0.86
N ILE A 37 -1.79 1.42 -1.53
CA ILE A 37 -0.79 2.03 -2.40
C ILE A 37 -0.51 3.43 -1.86
N VAL A 38 0.73 3.68 -1.50
CA VAL A 38 1.19 4.93 -0.90
C VAL A 38 2.30 5.55 -1.73
N ASN A 39 2.48 6.86 -1.58
CA ASN A 39 3.54 7.61 -2.24
C ASN A 39 4.76 7.67 -1.34
N ALA A 40 5.92 7.42 -1.88
CA ALA A 40 7.22 7.57 -1.22
C ALA A 40 8.14 8.41 -2.10
N PHE A 41 9.15 9.00 -1.49
CA PHE A 41 10.19 9.76 -2.17
C PHE A 41 11.56 9.18 -1.85
N HIS A 42 12.42 9.12 -2.85
CA HIS A 42 13.82 8.77 -2.68
C HIS A 42 14.69 9.77 -3.45
N LYS A 43 15.74 10.28 -2.85
CA LYS A 43 16.54 11.39 -3.39
C LYS A 43 17.18 11.10 -4.76
N VAL A 44 17.38 9.84 -5.12
CA VAL A 44 17.92 9.45 -6.44
C VAL A 44 16.83 9.10 -7.44
N VAL A 45 15.78 8.39 -7.00
CA VAL A 45 14.71 7.88 -7.88
C VAL A 45 13.59 8.91 -8.06
N GLY A 46 13.42 9.82 -7.09
CA GLY A 46 12.28 10.75 -7.05
C GLY A 46 11.03 10.12 -6.43
N ASP A 47 9.88 10.63 -6.82
CA ASP A 47 8.58 10.13 -6.35
C ASP A 47 8.23 8.79 -6.97
N PHE A 48 7.77 7.86 -6.15
CA PHE A 48 7.27 6.57 -6.62
C PHE A 48 6.17 6.02 -5.71
N LYS A 49 5.46 5.01 -6.20
CA LYS A 49 4.41 4.31 -5.46
C LYS A 49 4.91 2.99 -4.92
N THR A 50 4.53 2.68 -3.69
CA THR A 50 4.87 1.42 -3.03
C THR A 50 3.68 0.87 -2.26
N ALA A 51 3.79 -0.36 -1.78
CA ALA A 51 2.77 -0.98 -0.95
C ALA A 51 2.62 -0.24 0.39
N GLY A 52 1.39 -0.02 0.81
CA GLY A 52 1.05 0.52 2.12
C GLY A 52 1.07 -0.54 3.23
N ASN A 53 0.93 -0.09 4.47
CA ASN A 53 0.84 -1.01 5.61
C ASN A 53 -0.54 -1.69 5.62
N PRO A 54 -0.62 -3.04 5.61
CA PRO A 54 -1.89 -3.75 5.69
C PRO A 54 -2.52 -3.68 7.10
N ILE A 55 -1.71 -3.47 8.14
CA ILE A 55 -2.18 -3.37 9.51
C ILE A 55 -2.72 -1.96 9.74
N LYS A 56 -4.02 -1.83 9.99
CA LYS A 56 -4.70 -0.57 10.28
C LYS A 56 -5.07 -0.52 11.75
N MET A 57 -4.65 0.52 12.45
CA MET A 57 -4.93 0.73 13.88
C MET A 57 -5.62 2.08 14.08
N SER A 58 -6.64 2.12 14.96
CA SER A 58 -7.39 3.35 15.25
C SER A 58 -6.54 4.44 15.91
N SER A 59 -5.49 4.04 16.64
CA SER A 59 -4.54 4.95 17.30
C SER A 59 -3.45 5.52 16.39
N TYR A 60 -3.38 5.09 15.14
CA TYR A 60 -2.34 5.50 14.20
C TYR A 60 -2.94 6.04 12.91
N LYS A 61 -2.53 7.24 12.53
CA LYS A 61 -2.93 7.86 11.27
C LYS A 61 -2.12 7.27 10.12
N ASP A 62 -2.80 6.56 9.23
CA ASP A 62 -2.19 5.93 8.06
C ASP A 62 -2.06 6.93 6.91
N GLU A 63 -0.96 7.67 6.87
CA GLU A 63 -0.70 8.69 5.85
C GLU A 63 -0.45 8.07 4.47
N ILE A 64 -1.03 8.68 3.43
CA ILE A 64 -0.80 8.27 2.03
C ILE A 64 0.61 8.68 1.56
N LYS A 65 1.09 9.85 2.01
CA LYS A 65 2.45 10.30 1.72
C LYS A 65 3.38 9.84 2.83
N ARG A 66 4.33 9.00 2.48
CA ARG A 66 5.38 8.53 3.40
C ARG A 66 6.55 9.51 3.40
N GLY A 67 7.30 9.49 4.49
CA GLY A 67 8.55 10.24 4.57
C GLY A 67 9.60 9.77 3.56
N ASP A 68 10.71 10.46 3.50
CA ASP A 68 11.82 10.13 2.62
C ASP A 68 12.41 8.77 3.00
N ILE A 69 12.80 8.01 2.00
CA ILE A 69 13.51 6.75 2.22
C ILE A 69 14.98 7.08 2.48
N PRO A 70 15.52 6.66 3.65
CA PRO A 70 16.89 6.95 4.00
C PRO A 70 17.87 6.13 3.14
N ASP A 71 19.06 6.69 2.94
CA ASP A 71 20.19 5.93 2.41
C ASP A 71 20.73 4.93 3.43
N LEU A 72 21.55 4.02 2.95
CA LEU A 72 22.24 3.07 3.81
C LEU A 72 23.01 3.83 4.90
N ASP A 73 22.76 3.47 6.15
CA ASP A 73 23.46 3.99 7.32
C ASP A 73 23.20 5.48 7.67
N GLU A 74 22.30 6.14 6.98
CA GLU A 74 22.00 7.57 7.17
C GLU A 74 21.60 7.92 8.61
N HIS A 75 20.91 7.03 9.31
CA HIS A 75 20.41 7.27 10.66
C HIS A 75 21.26 6.64 11.79
N ARG A 76 22.43 6.05 11.50
CA ARG A 76 23.27 5.36 12.49
C ARG A 76 23.54 6.19 13.75
N LYS A 77 24.03 7.41 13.59
CA LYS A 77 24.37 8.26 14.74
C LYS A 77 23.17 8.51 15.62
N LYS A 78 22.05 8.89 15.02
CA LYS A 78 20.80 9.14 15.73
C LYS A 78 20.32 7.91 16.51
N ILE A 79 20.37 6.74 15.89
CA ILE A 79 19.96 5.47 16.52
C ILE A 79 20.88 5.12 17.69
N ILE A 80 22.19 5.27 17.54
CA ILE A 80 23.17 5.01 18.62
C ILE A 80 22.92 5.97 19.80
N GLU A 81 22.74 7.26 19.53
CA GLU A 81 22.49 8.26 20.57
C GLU A 81 21.16 8.03 21.30
N GLU A 82 20.13 7.55 20.62
CA GLU A 82 18.80 7.34 21.19
C GLU A 82 18.66 6.03 21.97
N PHE A 83 19.33 4.95 21.53
CA PHE A 83 19.09 3.61 22.05
C PHE A 83 20.30 2.92 22.70
N CYS A 84 21.52 3.46 22.53
CA CYS A 84 22.76 2.81 23.01
C CYS A 84 23.49 3.60 24.11
N ASN A 85 22.81 4.55 24.75
CA ASN A 85 23.36 5.31 25.90
C ASN A 85 23.04 4.62 27.23
#